data_e5b0ff63efbf35c898121eca093510e5
#
_entry.id   e5b0ff63efbf35c898121eca093510e5
#
_cell.length_a   1.000
_cell.length_b   1.000
_cell.length_c   1.000
_cell.angle_alpha   90.00
_cell.angle_beta   90.00
_cell.angle_gamma   90.00
#
_symmetry.space_group_name_H-M   'P 1'
#
loop_
_entity.id
_entity.type
_entity.pdbx_description
1 polymer ?
#
loop_
_entity_poly.entity_id
_entity_poly.type
_entity_poly.pdbx_seq_one_letter_code
_entity_poly.pdbx_strand_id
1 'polypeptide(L)'
;MTFVRILGVPNHIRVDGTGPVCVLSAGLGMAWFDWDPVVPLLAPHRTVVRFDRPGLGLSGHARAWPTLTGEAERIARVLDAAGAGAGVPATLVGHSLAGFHCEAFARLFPERTAGLVLVDSSVEEAPRPRRAPEFADACTRACGTLLSTAGVPRALGPFLRRTAVRAGRHTGGDPAPYDLVRRAYSTSRFLHAVLAENGRYRDQAVELASLRGRVPLDTLPVTVLAAYEGGSRHWLDRQRVLAERLGGVLRVSAPAGHLVMLDRPQDVVDAILGT
;
A
#
# COMPACT_ATOMS: atom_id res chain seq x y z
N MET A 1 7.12 5.35 18.12
CA MET A 1 7.18 6.06 16.83
C MET A 1 8.63 6.30 16.49
N THR A 2 9.09 5.81 15.37
CA THR A 2 10.48 5.96 14.94
C THR A 2 10.51 6.63 13.58
N PHE A 3 11.45 7.56 13.37
CA PHE A 3 11.71 8.17 12.07
C PHE A 3 13.08 7.74 11.59
N VAL A 4 13.12 7.20 10.38
CA VAL A 4 14.35 6.77 9.74
C VAL A 4 14.53 7.51 8.41
N ARG A 5 15.74 7.96 8.12
CA ARG A 5 16.03 8.62 6.85
C ARG A 5 16.25 7.59 5.75
N ILE A 6 15.28 7.50 4.82
CA ILE A 6 15.33 6.60 3.67
C ILE A 6 15.38 7.46 2.39
N LEU A 7 16.40 7.26 1.54
CA LEU A 7 16.59 8.04 0.31
C LEU A 7 16.49 9.56 0.54
N GLY A 8 17.07 10.03 1.66
CA GLY A 8 17.06 11.44 2.05
C GLY A 8 15.76 11.98 2.65
N VAL A 9 14.70 11.17 2.78
CA VAL A 9 13.41 11.55 3.35
C VAL A 9 13.24 10.92 4.74
N PRO A 10 12.80 11.67 5.77
CA PRO A 10 12.38 11.09 7.03
C PRO A 10 11.12 10.24 6.81
N ASN A 11 11.21 8.93 7.00
CA ASN A 11 10.07 8.02 6.91
C ASN A 11 9.64 7.61 8.32
N HIS A 12 8.35 7.68 8.58
CA HIS A 12 7.75 7.18 9.80
C HIS A 12 7.60 5.67 9.70
N ILE A 13 8.08 4.97 10.74
CA ILE A 13 8.03 3.51 10.85
C ILE A 13 7.49 3.14 12.22
N ARG A 14 6.69 2.08 12.28
CA ARG A 14 6.27 1.41 13.51
C ARG A 14 6.58 -0.07 13.43
N VAL A 15 7.06 -0.60 14.54
CA VAL A 15 7.30 -2.03 14.74
C VAL A 15 6.54 -2.45 15.97
N ASP A 16 5.71 -3.46 15.85
CA ASP A 16 4.87 -4.01 16.91
C ASP A 16 5.03 -5.56 16.92
N GLY A 17 4.97 -6.20 18.06
CA GLY A 17 5.01 -7.65 18.19
C GLY A 17 6.39 -8.28 18.07
N THR A 18 6.42 -9.62 18.02
CA THR A 18 7.64 -10.44 17.93
C THR A 18 7.40 -11.67 17.04
N GLY A 19 8.48 -12.27 16.51
CA GLY A 19 8.41 -13.44 15.62
C GLY A 19 8.82 -13.13 14.20
N PRO A 20 8.44 -13.97 13.21
CA PRO A 20 8.76 -13.75 11.81
C PRO A 20 8.30 -12.39 11.31
N VAL A 21 9.11 -11.75 10.48
CA VAL A 21 8.84 -10.36 10.02
C VAL A 21 7.70 -10.32 9.01
N CYS A 22 6.80 -9.35 9.19
CA CYS A 22 5.71 -9.05 8.27
C CYS A 22 5.66 -7.53 8.04
N VAL A 23 5.70 -7.09 6.78
CA VAL A 23 5.59 -5.68 6.42
C VAL A 23 4.22 -5.38 5.82
N LEU A 24 3.52 -4.39 6.37
CA LEU A 24 2.20 -3.96 5.91
C LEU A 24 2.33 -2.61 5.18
N SER A 25 2.06 -2.62 3.88
CA SER A 25 2.08 -1.44 3.02
C SER A 25 0.67 -1.01 2.65
N ALA A 26 0.32 0.23 2.99
CA ALA A 26 -1.03 0.77 2.80
C ALA A 26 -1.27 1.23 1.35
N GLY A 27 -2.53 1.31 0.93
CA GLY A 27 -2.96 1.71 -0.40
C GLY A 27 -2.69 3.18 -0.74
N LEU A 28 -3.12 3.62 -1.93
CA LEU A 28 -2.95 4.99 -2.42
C LEU A 28 -3.52 6.01 -1.42
N GLY A 29 -2.71 6.98 -1.04
CA GLY A 29 -3.10 8.03 -0.10
C GLY A 29 -3.41 7.56 1.32
N MET A 30 -3.13 6.31 1.65
CA MET A 30 -3.36 5.73 2.98
C MET A 30 -2.11 5.83 3.86
N ALA A 31 -2.29 5.58 5.17
CA ALA A 31 -1.26 5.71 6.18
C ALA A 31 -1.12 4.45 7.04
N TRP A 32 -0.05 4.38 7.82
CA TRP A 32 0.27 3.26 8.70
C TRP A 32 -0.87 2.83 9.64
N PHE A 33 -1.69 3.78 10.10
CA PHE A 33 -2.77 3.52 11.04
C PHE A 33 -4.02 2.87 10.40
N ASP A 34 -4.09 2.78 9.07
CA ASP A 34 -5.15 2.03 8.41
C ASP A 34 -5.06 0.52 8.69
N TRP A 35 -3.91 0.08 9.19
CA TRP A 35 -3.68 -1.28 9.65
C TRP A 35 -3.91 -1.48 11.16
N ASP A 36 -4.30 -0.43 11.91
CA ASP A 36 -4.47 -0.53 13.37
C ASP A 36 -5.42 -1.66 13.83
N PRO A 37 -6.53 -1.99 13.13
CA PRO A 37 -7.37 -3.12 13.53
C PRO A 37 -6.72 -4.51 13.35
N VAL A 38 -5.74 -4.63 12.43
CA VAL A 38 -5.02 -5.88 12.16
C VAL A 38 -3.91 -6.14 13.17
N VAL A 39 -3.24 -5.08 13.63
CA VAL A 39 -2.03 -5.20 14.45
C VAL A 39 -2.23 -5.95 15.76
N PRO A 40 -3.24 -5.70 16.59
CA PRO A 40 -3.44 -6.42 17.85
C PRO A 40 -3.64 -7.94 17.65
N LEU A 41 -4.19 -8.33 16.50
CA LEU A 41 -4.44 -9.71 16.13
C LEU A 41 -3.18 -10.39 15.57
N LEU A 42 -2.32 -9.63 14.89
CA LEU A 42 -1.13 -10.15 14.21
C LEU A 42 0.14 -10.11 15.07
N ALA A 43 0.30 -9.11 15.93
CA ALA A 43 1.49 -8.87 16.75
C ALA A 43 1.86 -10.02 17.71
N PRO A 44 0.93 -10.84 18.21
CA PRO A 44 1.27 -12.05 18.98
C PRO A 44 2.04 -13.11 18.16
N HIS A 45 1.97 -13.06 16.83
CA HIS A 45 2.48 -14.08 15.92
C HIS A 45 3.58 -13.58 14.99
N ARG A 46 3.74 -12.26 14.84
CA ARG A 46 4.65 -11.63 13.85
C ARG A 46 5.29 -10.36 14.42
N THR A 47 6.50 -10.09 13.97
CA THR A 47 7.06 -8.73 14.04
C THR A 47 6.45 -7.92 12.91
N VAL A 48 5.49 -7.04 13.24
CA VAL A 48 4.69 -6.26 12.29
C VAL A 48 5.35 -4.91 12.02
N VAL A 49 5.84 -4.71 10.81
CA VAL A 49 6.45 -3.47 10.36
C VAL A 49 5.45 -2.69 9.51
N ARG A 50 5.15 -1.47 9.92
CA ARG A 50 4.29 -0.53 9.19
C ARG A 50 5.04 0.76 8.93
N PHE A 51 4.79 1.38 7.81
CA PHE A 51 5.47 2.63 7.44
C PHE A 51 4.58 3.54 6.60
N ASP A 52 4.96 4.81 6.56
CA ASP A 52 4.35 5.79 5.67
C ASP A 52 5.28 6.08 4.49
N ARG A 53 4.77 6.02 3.27
CA ARG A 53 5.49 6.47 2.08
C ARG A 53 5.72 7.99 2.11
N PRO A 54 6.68 8.53 1.37
CA PRO A 54 6.99 9.95 1.35
C PRO A 54 5.77 10.83 1.07
N GLY A 55 5.57 11.81 1.92
CA GLY A 55 4.42 12.72 1.85
C GLY A 55 3.17 12.23 2.55
N LEU A 56 3.00 10.92 2.76
CA LEU A 56 1.84 10.34 3.43
C LEU A 56 2.05 10.23 4.94
N GLY A 57 0.95 10.07 5.67
CA GLY A 57 0.95 9.88 7.11
C GLY A 57 1.80 10.92 7.83
N LEU A 58 2.82 10.45 8.55
CA LEU A 58 3.77 11.30 9.27
C LEU A 58 5.14 11.43 8.57
N SER A 59 5.35 10.78 7.42
CA SER A 59 6.60 10.85 6.66
C SER A 59 6.84 12.23 6.06
N GLY A 60 8.12 12.57 5.83
CA GLY A 60 8.54 13.84 5.24
C GLY A 60 8.11 14.00 3.77
N HIS A 61 8.30 15.20 3.21
CA HIS A 61 7.97 15.48 1.81
C HIS A 61 8.65 14.52 0.85
N ALA A 62 7.90 14.07 -0.17
CA ALA A 62 8.47 13.35 -1.31
C ALA A 62 9.44 14.26 -2.08
N ARG A 63 10.63 13.74 -2.41
CA ARG A 63 11.66 14.48 -3.17
C ARG A 63 11.69 14.07 -4.64
N ALA A 64 11.07 12.95 -4.97
CA ALA A 64 10.99 12.41 -6.33
C ALA A 64 9.58 11.83 -6.57
N TRP A 65 9.25 11.65 -7.83
CA TRP A 65 8.05 10.93 -8.21
C TRP A 65 8.15 9.45 -7.80
N PRO A 66 7.07 8.84 -7.32
CA PRO A 66 7.07 7.41 -7.02
C PRO A 66 7.25 6.59 -8.30
N THR A 67 8.16 5.62 -8.22
CA THR A 67 8.37 4.58 -9.24
C THR A 67 8.21 3.22 -8.59
N LEU A 68 7.88 2.21 -9.38
CA LEU A 68 7.72 0.85 -8.87
C LEU A 68 8.99 0.34 -8.17
N THR A 69 10.13 0.46 -8.84
CA THR A 69 11.44 0.05 -8.29
C THR A 69 11.81 0.85 -7.06
N GLY A 70 11.59 2.17 -7.07
CA GLY A 70 11.88 3.04 -5.91
C GLY A 70 11.06 2.69 -4.67
N GLU A 71 9.80 2.27 -4.84
CA GLU A 71 8.98 1.82 -3.71
C GLU A 71 9.38 0.41 -3.22
N ALA A 72 9.79 -0.49 -4.11
CA ALA A 72 10.37 -1.77 -3.72
C ALA A 72 11.69 -1.59 -2.93
N GLU A 73 12.60 -0.73 -3.37
CA GLU A 73 13.82 -0.36 -2.64
C GLU A 73 13.51 0.29 -1.29
N ARG A 74 12.46 1.08 -1.21
CA ARG A 74 11.99 1.67 0.05
C ARG A 74 11.59 0.60 1.05
N ILE A 75 10.83 -0.42 0.63
CA ILE A 75 10.46 -1.55 1.48
C ILE A 75 11.73 -2.24 2.00
N ALA A 76 12.74 -2.47 1.14
CA ALA A 76 14.01 -3.05 1.56
C ALA A 76 14.67 -2.25 2.69
N ARG A 77 14.75 -0.92 2.53
CA ARG A 77 15.34 -0.03 3.54
C ARG A 77 14.48 0.12 4.81
N VAL A 78 13.16 0.00 4.69
CA VAL A 78 12.26 -0.05 5.85
C VAL A 78 12.53 -1.31 6.67
N LEU A 79 12.68 -2.46 6.02
CA LEU A 79 13.04 -3.72 6.67
C LEU A 79 14.41 -3.64 7.36
N ASP A 80 15.43 -3.07 6.70
CA ASP A 80 16.75 -2.84 7.28
C ASP A 80 16.65 -1.98 8.56
N ALA A 81 15.90 -0.90 8.49
CA ALA A 81 15.68 0.03 9.61
C ALA A 81 14.86 -0.58 10.76
N ALA A 82 14.03 -1.57 10.47
CA ALA A 82 13.26 -2.32 11.47
C ALA A 82 14.05 -3.48 12.11
N GLY A 83 15.33 -3.64 11.75
CA GLY A 83 16.18 -4.71 12.27
C GLY A 83 16.07 -6.04 11.50
N ALA A 84 15.28 -6.07 10.43
CA ALA A 84 15.20 -7.22 9.51
C ALA A 84 16.21 -7.04 8.38
N GLY A 85 17.49 -7.20 8.69
CA GLY A 85 18.60 -7.08 7.74
C GLY A 85 18.56 -8.12 6.60
N ALA A 86 19.58 -8.08 5.75
CA ALA A 86 19.62 -8.83 4.47
C ALA A 86 19.44 -10.36 4.56
N GLY A 87 19.54 -10.96 5.73
CA GLY A 87 19.36 -12.41 5.94
C GLY A 87 17.99 -12.81 6.50
N VAL A 88 17.06 -11.88 6.72
CA VAL A 88 15.78 -12.17 7.34
C VAL A 88 14.65 -11.96 6.31
N PRO A 89 14.10 -13.04 5.72
CA PRO A 89 12.99 -12.90 4.79
C PRO A 89 11.71 -12.46 5.52
N ALA A 90 10.91 -11.63 4.85
CA ALA A 90 9.67 -11.06 5.39
C ALA A 90 8.45 -11.47 4.56
N THR A 91 7.30 -11.63 5.20
CA THR A 91 6.02 -11.67 4.50
C THR A 91 5.60 -10.26 4.10
N LEU A 92 5.39 -10.03 2.81
CA LEU A 92 4.99 -8.75 2.24
C LEU A 92 3.47 -8.70 2.14
N VAL A 93 2.84 -7.66 2.71
CA VAL A 93 1.40 -7.44 2.64
C VAL A 93 1.13 -6.11 1.98
N GLY A 94 0.53 -6.12 0.80
CA GLY A 94 0.22 -4.92 0.03
C GLY A 94 -1.28 -4.76 -0.20
N HIS A 95 -1.84 -3.62 0.24
CA HIS A 95 -3.22 -3.27 -0.04
C HIS A 95 -3.32 -2.39 -1.29
N SER A 96 -4.27 -2.68 -2.19
CA SER A 96 -4.57 -1.83 -3.35
C SER A 96 -3.31 -1.54 -4.18
N LEU A 97 -2.94 -0.27 -4.43
CA LEU A 97 -1.72 0.15 -5.14
C LEU A 97 -0.45 -0.49 -4.55
N ALA A 98 -0.37 -0.62 -3.23
CA ALA A 98 0.81 -1.19 -2.58
C ALA A 98 1.03 -2.68 -2.91
N GLY A 99 0.03 -3.37 -3.47
CA GLY A 99 0.21 -4.69 -4.05
C GLY A 99 1.24 -4.69 -5.17
N PHE A 100 1.28 -3.64 -6.01
CA PHE A 100 2.32 -3.49 -7.04
C PHE A 100 3.72 -3.39 -6.42
N HIS A 101 3.85 -2.60 -5.35
CA HIS A 101 5.14 -2.40 -4.67
C HIS A 101 5.64 -3.67 -3.99
N CYS A 102 4.73 -4.40 -3.32
CA CYS A 102 5.07 -5.67 -2.66
C CYS A 102 5.41 -6.77 -3.67
N GLU A 103 4.68 -6.86 -4.78
CA GLU A 103 5.01 -7.81 -5.86
C GLU A 103 6.36 -7.46 -6.51
N ALA A 104 6.63 -6.17 -6.75
CA ALA A 104 7.92 -5.74 -7.27
C ALA A 104 9.06 -6.07 -6.32
N PHE A 105 8.87 -5.85 -5.01
CA PHE A 105 9.84 -6.25 -4.00
C PHE A 105 10.12 -7.76 -4.06
N ALA A 106 9.07 -8.58 -4.07
CA ALA A 106 9.21 -10.03 -4.10
C ALA A 106 9.99 -10.53 -5.33
N ARG A 107 9.84 -9.85 -6.47
CA ARG A 107 10.61 -10.16 -7.68
C ARG A 107 12.06 -9.68 -7.64
N LEU A 108 12.30 -8.49 -7.09
CA LEU A 108 13.63 -7.85 -7.07
C LEU A 108 14.51 -8.35 -5.91
N PHE A 109 13.90 -8.83 -4.83
CA PHE A 109 14.55 -9.29 -3.61
C PHE A 109 14.00 -10.66 -3.17
N PRO A 110 14.07 -11.70 -4.01
CA PRO A 110 13.47 -13.01 -3.72
C PRO A 110 14.01 -13.64 -2.43
N GLU A 111 15.31 -13.48 -2.15
CA GLU A 111 15.96 -13.99 -0.94
C GLU A 111 15.49 -13.28 0.36
N ARG A 112 14.86 -12.13 0.23
CA ARG A 112 14.29 -11.35 1.33
C ARG A 112 12.79 -11.51 1.48
N THR A 113 12.17 -12.40 0.72
CA THR A 113 10.72 -12.59 0.67
C THR A 113 10.35 -13.99 1.15
N ALA A 114 9.60 -14.08 2.26
CA ALA A 114 9.07 -15.32 2.79
C ALA A 114 7.69 -15.66 2.20
N GLY A 115 6.91 -14.65 1.81
CA GLY A 115 5.57 -14.80 1.25
C GLY A 115 5.00 -13.46 0.80
N LEU A 116 3.95 -13.51 -0.02
CA LEU A 116 3.29 -12.33 -0.58
C LEU A 116 1.78 -12.42 -0.35
N VAL A 117 1.21 -11.43 0.35
CA VAL A 117 -0.24 -11.30 0.55
C VAL A 117 -0.73 -10.02 -0.12
N LEU A 118 -1.61 -10.16 -1.08
CA LEU A 118 -2.20 -9.06 -1.83
C LEU A 118 -3.64 -8.84 -1.37
N VAL A 119 -3.87 -7.77 -0.60
CA VAL A 119 -5.17 -7.45 -0.01
C VAL A 119 -5.93 -6.51 -0.93
N ASP A 120 -6.95 -7.03 -1.59
CA ASP A 120 -7.78 -6.33 -2.59
C ASP A 120 -6.95 -5.46 -3.53
N SER A 121 -5.88 -6.08 -4.06
CA SER A 121 -4.81 -5.42 -4.80
C SER A 121 -5.30 -4.81 -6.10
N SER A 122 -4.68 -3.72 -6.50
CA SER A 122 -4.83 -3.19 -7.86
C SER A 122 -4.49 -4.25 -8.90
N VAL A 123 -5.28 -4.31 -9.96
CA VAL A 123 -5.09 -5.23 -11.10
C VAL A 123 -5.18 -4.43 -12.39
N GLU A 124 -4.10 -4.47 -13.18
CA GLU A 124 -4.07 -3.93 -14.54
C GLU A 124 -3.69 -5.05 -15.51
N GLU A 125 -4.64 -5.41 -16.37
CA GLU A 125 -4.49 -6.52 -17.31
C GLU A 125 -3.65 -6.15 -18.52
N ALA A 126 -3.86 -4.94 -19.06
CA ALA A 126 -3.17 -4.40 -20.21
C ALA A 126 -2.77 -2.94 -19.99
N PRO A 127 -1.82 -2.68 -19.08
CA PRO A 127 -1.42 -1.31 -18.77
C PRO A 127 -0.78 -0.65 -19.99
N ARG A 128 -1.11 0.63 -20.20
CA ARG A 128 -0.57 1.43 -21.30
C ARG A 128 0.19 2.62 -20.76
N PRO A 129 1.35 2.97 -21.31
CA PRO A 129 2.09 4.16 -20.95
C PRO A 129 1.21 5.42 -21.05
N ARG A 130 1.48 6.38 -20.17
CA ARG A 130 0.80 7.67 -20.25
C ARG A 130 1.21 8.42 -21.52
N ARG A 131 0.28 9.20 -22.04
CA ARG A 131 0.57 10.18 -23.09
C ARG A 131 1.14 11.44 -22.44
N ALA A 132 2.15 12.05 -23.06
CA ALA A 132 2.80 13.29 -22.59
C ALA A 132 3.10 13.31 -21.09
N PRO A 133 3.92 12.37 -20.55
CA PRO A 133 4.14 12.19 -19.12
C PRO A 133 4.69 13.45 -18.43
N GLU A 134 5.58 14.19 -19.08
CA GLU A 134 6.16 15.43 -18.52
C GLU A 134 5.10 16.54 -18.36
N PHE A 135 4.22 16.68 -19.33
CA PHE A 135 3.11 17.63 -19.25
C PHE A 135 2.11 17.24 -18.15
N ALA A 136 1.75 15.95 -18.07
CA ALA A 136 0.88 15.45 -17.01
C ALA A 136 1.50 15.67 -15.61
N ASP A 137 2.80 15.48 -15.47
CA ASP A 137 3.52 15.74 -14.23
C ASP A 137 3.55 17.25 -13.87
N ALA A 138 3.75 18.11 -14.88
CA ALA A 138 3.69 19.55 -14.67
C ALA A 138 2.29 20.00 -14.23
N CYS A 139 1.23 19.49 -14.87
CA CYS A 139 -0.16 19.74 -14.48
C CYS A 139 -0.44 19.25 -13.04
N THR A 140 0.03 18.05 -12.69
CA THR A 140 -0.13 17.48 -11.35
C THR A 140 0.54 18.36 -10.29
N ARG A 141 1.77 18.83 -10.53
CA ARG A 141 2.46 19.78 -9.63
C ARG A 141 1.71 21.10 -9.50
N ALA A 142 1.32 21.69 -10.64
CA ALA A 142 0.61 22.97 -10.66
C ALA A 142 -0.73 22.87 -9.90
N CYS A 143 -1.50 21.82 -10.13
CA CYS A 143 -2.74 21.54 -9.43
C CYS A 143 -2.51 21.40 -7.91
N GLY A 144 -1.53 20.59 -7.50
CA GLY A 144 -1.16 20.43 -6.09
C GLY A 144 -0.76 21.75 -5.43
N THR A 145 0.01 22.58 -6.12
CA THR A 145 0.41 23.91 -5.62
C THR A 145 -0.79 24.83 -5.51
N LEU A 146 -1.63 24.92 -6.55
CA LEU A 146 -2.81 25.78 -6.55
C LEU A 146 -3.78 25.42 -5.41
N LEU A 147 -4.10 24.15 -5.27
CA LEU A 147 -4.99 23.67 -4.22
C LEU A 147 -4.38 23.85 -2.82
N SER A 148 -3.06 23.69 -2.68
CA SER A 148 -2.36 23.92 -1.41
C SER A 148 -2.35 25.39 -1.01
N THR A 149 -2.08 26.31 -1.95
CA THR A 149 -2.12 27.75 -1.68
C THR A 149 -3.52 28.25 -1.40
N ALA A 150 -4.54 27.63 -2.01
CA ALA A 150 -5.94 27.88 -1.69
C ALA A 150 -6.40 27.29 -0.33
N GLY A 151 -5.51 26.59 0.40
CA GLY A 151 -5.82 26.03 1.72
C GLY A 151 -6.70 24.77 1.71
N VAL A 152 -6.94 24.17 0.53
CA VAL A 152 -7.81 22.99 0.35
C VAL A 152 -7.43 21.83 1.28
N PRO A 153 -6.15 21.43 1.44
CA PRO A 153 -5.83 20.32 2.33
C PRO A 153 -6.23 20.60 3.78
N ARG A 154 -6.00 21.83 4.25
CA ARG A 154 -6.34 22.23 5.61
C ARG A 154 -7.84 22.23 5.87
N ALA A 155 -8.62 22.71 4.91
CA ALA A 155 -10.06 22.85 5.01
C ALA A 155 -10.81 21.52 4.81
N LEU A 156 -10.40 20.74 3.81
CA LEU A 156 -11.17 19.60 3.34
C LEU A 156 -10.46 18.23 3.52
N GLY A 157 -9.15 18.19 3.75
CA GLY A 157 -8.38 16.95 3.80
C GLY A 157 -8.96 15.89 4.74
N PRO A 158 -9.24 16.21 6.03
CA PRO A 158 -9.84 15.24 6.96
C PRO A 158 -11.24 14.80 6.56
N PHE A 159 -12.05 15.69 6.00
CA PHE A 159 -13.40 15.38 5.53
C PHE A 159 -13.33 14.41 4.32
N LEU A 160 -12.49 14.73 3.32
CA LEU A 160 -12.31 13.89 2.14
C LEU A 160 -11.77 12.50 2.51
N ARG A 161 -10.84 12.42 3.45
CA ARG A 161 -10.37 11.14 4.01
C ARG A 161 -11.53 10.33 4.59
N ARG A 162 -12.33 10.92 5.46
CA ARG A 162 -13.46 10.23 6.11
C ARG A 162 -14.50 9.76 5.11
N THR A 163 -14.78 10.58 4.10
CA THR A 163 -15.69 10.23 3.01
C THR A 163 -15.13 9.07 2.18
N ALA A 164 -13.84 9.12 1.83
CA ALA A 164 -13.18 8.05 1.06
C ALA A 164 -13.16 6.72 1.84
N VAL A 165 -12.86 6.76 3.14
CA VAL A 165 -12.91 5.55 3.99
C VAL A 165 -14.33 5.00 4.07
N ARG A 166 -15.33 5.85 4.30
CA ARG A 166 -16.72 5.41 4.33
C ARG A 166 -17.16 4.77 3.01
N ALA A 167 -16.75 5.33 1.88
CA ALA A 167 -17.07 4.80 0.55
C ALA A 167 -16.33 3.49 0.22
N GLY A 168 -15.13 3.29 0.79
CA GLY A 168 -14.32 2.09 0.57
C GLY A 168 -14.62 0.95 1.54
N ARG A 169 -15.52 1.13 2.52
CA ARG A 169 -15.93 0.11 3.48
C ARG A 169 -17.30 -0.45 3.14
N HIS A 170 -17.51 -1.71 3.50
CA HIS A 170 -18.85 -2.31 3.44
C HIS A 170 -19.79 -1.64 4.45
N THR A 171 -19.33 -1.40 5.67
CA THR A 171 -20.10 -0.74 6.74
C THR A 171 -19.21 0.14 7.61
N GLY A 172 -19.83 1.14 8.25
CA GLY A 172 -19.16 1.99 9.23
C GLY A 172 -18.42 3.19 8.63
N GLY A 173 -17.83 3.98 9.51
CA GLY A 173 -17.04 5.16 9.19
C GLY A 173 -15.53 4.92 9.34
N ASP A 174 -14.77 6.01 9.31
CA ASP A 174 -13.32 6.00 9.57
C ASP A 174 -13.07 5.78 11.08
N PRO A 175 -12.43 4.67 11.47
CA PRO A 175 -12.15 4.39 12.88
C PRO A 175 -10.98 5.20 13.42
N ALA A 176 -10.18 5.84 12.55
CA ALA A 176 -8.99 6.55 12.95
C ALA A 176 -9.32 7.78 13.84
N PRO A 177 -8.54 8.03 14.91
CA PRO A 177 -8.70 9.22 15.75
C PRO A 177 -8.62 10.51 14.92
N TYR A 178 -9.54 11.45 15.19
CA TYR A 178 -9.65 12.69 14.41
C TYR A 178 -8.35 13.48 14.37
N ASP A 179 -7.65 13.60 15.49
CA ASP A 179 -6.38 14.34 15.55
C ASP A 179 -5.30 13.73 14.69
N LEU A 180 -5.27 12.40 14.59
CA LEU A 180 -4.33 11.68 13.73
C LEU A 180 -4.66 11.91 12.25
N VAL A 181 -5.95 11.80 11.90
CA VAL A 181 -6.44 12.12 10.55
C VAL A 181 -6.09 13.57 10.19
N ARG A 182 -6.35 14.53 11.08
CA ARG A 182 -6.02 15.93 10.86
C ARG A 182 -4.52 16.15 10.63
N ARG A 183 -3.66 15.54 11.44
CA ARG A 183 -2.19 15.65 11.29
C ARG A 183 -1.68 15.10 9.96
N ALA A 184 -2.25 13.98 9.50
CA ALA A 184 -1.82 13.32 8.27
C ALA A 184 -2.38 14.01 7.01
N TYR A 185 -3.67 14.36 7.02
CA TYR A 185 -4.42 14.72 5.80
C TYR A 185 -4.63 16.23 5.59
N SER A 186 -4.40 17.10 6.60
CA SER A 186 -4.54 18.56 6.45
C SER A 186 -3.31 19.26 5.86
N THR A 187 -2.41 18.55 5.21
CA THR A 187 -1.10 19.08 4.80
C THR A 187 -0.97 19.15 3.27
N SER A 188 -0.30 20.18 2.77
CA SER A 188 0.10 20.27 1.36
C SER A 188 0.96 19.08 0.93
N ARG A 189 1.81 18.59 1.85
CA ARG A 189 2.64 17.41 1.68
C ARG A 189 1.79 16.19 1.28
N PHE A 190 0.69 15.93 2.00
CA PHE A 190 -0.25 14.84 1.70
C PHE A 190 -0.87 15.02 0.31
N LEU A 191 -1.39 16.23 0.02
CA LEU A 191 -2.04 16.47 -1.27
C LEU A 191 -1.07 16.22 -2.44
N HIS A 192 0.15 16.74 -2.37
CA HIS A 192 1.15 16.51 -3.41
C HIS A 192 1.50 15.02 -3.55
N ALA A 193 1.60 14.28 -2.44
CA ALA A 193 1.92 12.85 -2.47
C ALA A 193 0.79 12.02 -3.09
N VAL A 194 -0.46 12.25 -2.70
CA VAL A 194 -1.60 11.49 -3.25
C VAL A 194 -1.82 11.78 -4.73
N LEU A 195 -1.63 13.04 -5.15
CA LEU A 195 -1.70 13.40 -6.57
C LEU A 195 -0.56 12.75 -7.36
N ALA A 196 0.64 12.70 -6.79
CA ALA A 196 1.78 12.04 -7.42
C ALA A 196 1.58 10.52 -7.54
N GLU A 197 1.12 9.84 -6.49
CA GLU A 197 0.82 8.40 -6.54
C GLU A 197 -0.26 8.09 -7.59
N ASN A 198 -1.34 8.87 -7.59
CA ASN A 198 -2.42 8.70 -8.58
C ASN A 198 -1.93 8.97 -10.01
N GLY A 199 -1.15 10.04 -10.18
CA GLY A 199 -0.57 10.40 -11.48
C GLY A 199 0.38 9.34 -12.03
N ARG A 200 1.10 8.64 -11.16
CA ARG A 200 2.07 7.59 -11.50
C ARG A 200 1.51 6.17 -11.47
N TYR A 201 0.25 5.99 -11.12
CA TYR A 201 -0.38 4.67 -11.04
C TYR A 201 -0.20 3.83 -12.31
N ARG A 202 -0.50 4.43 -13.48
CA ARG A 202 -0.37 3.73 -14.77
C ARG A 202 1.07 3.41 -15.14
N ASP A 203 2.02 4.29 -14.82
CA ASP A 203 3.44 4.05 -15.09
C ASP A 203 3.93 2.85 -14.26
N GLN A 204 3.57 2.80 -12.97
CA GLN A 204 3.92 1.69 -12.11
C GLN A 204 3.28 0.36 -12.57
N ALA A 205 2.06 0.40 -13.09
CA ALA A 205 1.44 -0.79 -13.68
C ALA A 205 2.19 -1.28 -14.93
N VAL A 206 2.66 -0.36 -15.78
CA VAL A 206 3.49 -0.69 -16.95
C VAL A 206 4.86 -1.25 -16.51
N GLU A 207 5.50 -0.62 -15.54
CA GLU A 207 6.76 -1.11 -14.96
C GLU A 207 6.59 -2.52 -14.39
N LEU A 208 5.48 -2.79 -13.67
CA LEU A 208 5.19 -4.12 -13.13
C LEU A 208 4.95 -5.16 -14.22
N ALA A 209 4.20 -4.81 -15.26
CA ALA A 209 3.99 -5.73 -16.39
C ALA A 209 5.32 -6.10 -17.06
N SER A 210 6.21 -5.13 -17.26
CA SER A 210 7.56 -5.36 -17.77
C SER A 210 8.40 -6.22 -16.82
N LEU A 211 8.33 -5.98 -15.51
CA LEU A 211 9.06 -6.75 -14.51
C LEU A 211 8.59 -8.20 -14.45
N ARG A 212 7.28 -8.45 -14.53
CA ARG A 212 6.69 -9.79 -14.62
C ARG A 212 7.23 -10.60 -15.78
N GLY A 213 7.47 -9.97 -16.94
CA GLY A 213 8.03 -10.64 -18.12
C GLY A 213 9.53 -10.99 -18.01
N ARG A 214 10.25 -10.34 -17.08
CA ARG A 214 11.71 -10.51 -16.93
C ARG A 214 12.13 -11.31 -15.71
N VAL A 215 11.35 -11.22 -14.64
CA VAL A 215 11.68 -11.84 -13.35
C VAL A 215 10.46 -12.63 -12.87
N PRO A 216 10.47 -13.97 -13.02
CA PRO A 216 9.40 -14.82 -12.51
C PRO A 216 9.33 -14.77 -10.97
N LEU A 217 8.18 -15.14 -10.42
CA LEU A 217 8.03 -15.43 -8.99
C LEU A 217 8.08 -16.97 -8.85
N ASP A 218 9.27 -17.50 -8.60
CA ASP A 218 9.44 -18.93 -8.46
C ASP A 218 9.20 -19.35 -7.00
N THR A 219 8.36 -20.38 -6.80
CA THR A 219 8.14 -21.10 -5.52
C THR A 219 7.74 -20.26 -4.30
N LEU A 220 7.40 -18.97 -4.47
CA LEU A 220 6.98 -18.10 -3.38
C LEU A 220 5.52 -18.38 -2.99
N PRO A 221 5.19 -18.58 -1.70
CA PRO A 221 3.80 -18.59 -1.26
C PRO A 221 3.11 -17.25 -1.55
N VAL A 222 1.99 -17.29 -2.31
CA VAL A 222 1.22 -16.09 -2.65
C VAL A 222 -0.23 -16.30 -2.26
N THR A 223 -0.79 -15.35 -1.51
CA THR A 223 -2.23 -15.28 -1.21
C THR A 223 -2.80 -13.97 -1.76
N VAL A 224 -3.84 -14.07 -2.57
CA VAL A 224 -4.67 -12.93 -2.99
C VAL A 224 -5.95 -12.95 -2.17
N LEU A 225 -6.15 -11.93 -1.33
CA LEU A 225 -7.36 -11.75 -0.51
C LEU A 225 -8.25 -10.72 -1.19
N ALA A 226 -9.34 -11.17 -1.79
CA ALA A 226 -10.28 -10.31 -2.51
C ALA A 226 -11.44 -9.88 -1.62
N ALA A 227 -11.79 -8.60 -1.65
CA ALA A 227 -13.03 -8.09 -1.07
C ALA A 227 -14.24 -8.48 -1.92
N TYR A 228 -15.35 -8.78 -1.25
CA TYR A 228 -16.63 -9.04 -1.92
C TYR A 228 -17.81 -8.55 -1.09
N GLU A 229 -18.52 -7.57 -1.62
CA GLU A 229 -19.71 -6.99 -0.97
C GLU A 229 -21.02 -7.68 -1.37
N GLY A 230 -20.97 -8.63 -2.31
CA GLY A 230 -22.14 -9.15 -3.02
C GLY A 230 -22.37 -8.44 -4.35
N GLY A 231 -23.21 -8.98 -5.22
CA GLY A 231 -23.52 -8.41 -6.54
C GLY A 231 -22.54 -8.83 -7.64
N SER A 232 -22.00 -7.85 -8.41
CA SER A 232 -21.15 -8.15 -9.57
C SER A 232 -19.85 -8.86 -9.16
N ARG A 233 -19.54 -9.96 -9.85
CA ARG A 233 -18.32 -10.75 -9.65
C ARG A 233 -17.11 -10.26 -10.45
N HIS A 234 -17.28 -9.22 -11.28
CA HIS A 234 -16.22 -8.76 -12.18
C HIS A 234 -14.89 -8.45 -11.45
N TRP A 235 -14.96 -7.78 -10.29
CA TRP A 235 -13.75 -7.51 -9.50
C TRP A 235 -13.15 -8.80 -8.92
N LEU A 236 -13.99 -9.69 -8.40
CA LEU A 236 -13.54 -10.99 -7.88
C LEU A 236 -12.87 -11.84 -8.96
N ASP A 237 -13.40 -11.81 -10.19
CA ASP A 237 -12.82 -12.55 -11.32
C ASP A 237 -11.43 -11.99 -11.70
N ARG A 238 -11.25 -10.67 -11.65
CA ARG A 238 -9.92 -10.05 -11.83
C ARG A 238 -8.93 -10.47 -10.74
N GLN A 239 -9.36 -10.55 -9.49
CA GLN A 239 -8.50 -11.02 -8.38
C GLN A 239 -8.17 -12.52 -8.54
N ARG A 240 -9.09 -13.33 -9.08
CA ARG A 240 -8.83 -14.73 -9.41
C ARG A 240 -7.75 -14.85 -10.50
N VAL A 241 -7.89 -14.10 -11.58
CA VAL A 241 -6.87 -14.07 -12.64
C VAL A 241 -5.51 -13.61 -12.12
N LEU A 242 -5.49 -12.65 -11.18
CA LEU A 242 -4.25 -12.25 -10.52
C LEU A 242 -3.63 -13.40 -9.72
N ALA A 243 -4.43 -14.11 -8.90
CA ALA A 243 -3.96 -15.25 -8.12
C ALA A 243 -3.39 -16.36 -9.03
N GLU A 244 -4.11 -16.73 -10.08
CA GLU A 244 -3.66 -17.71 -11.08
C GLU A 244 -2.35 -17.27 -11.76
N ARG A 245 -2.24 -16.00 -12.17
CA ARG A 245 -1.03 -15.45 -12.78
C ARG A 245 0.20 -15.52 -11.87
N LEU A 246 -0.01 -15.42 -10.57
CA LEU A 246 1.07 -15.44 -9.58
C LEU A 246 1.32 -16.85 -9.01
N GLY A 247 0.60 -17.87 -9.47
CA GLY A 247 0.68 -19.22 -8.91
C GLY A 247 0.21 -19.31 -7.46
N GLY A 248 -0.64 -18.36 -7.03
CA GLY A 248 -1.09 -18.22 -5.66
C GLY A 248 -2.51 -18.72 -5.40
N VAL A 249 -2.93 -18.58 -4.14
CA VAL A 249 -4.27 -18.96 -3.67
C VAL A 249 -5.17 -17.74 -3.59
N LEU A 250 -6.39 -17.83 -4.13
CA LEU A 250 -7.43 -16.83 -3.91
C LEU A 250 -8.17 -17.13 -2.61
N ARG A 251 -8.27 -16.13 -1.73
CA ARG A 251 -9.19 -16.09 -0.59
C ARG A 251 -10.21 -14.96 -0.79
N VAL A 252 -11.43 -15.15 -0.33
CA VAL A 252 -12.50 -14.14 -0.46
C VAL A 252 -12.93 -13.71 0.93
N SER A 253 -12.87 -12.41 1.17
CA SER A 253 -13.40 -11.76 2.39
C SER A 253 -14.79 -11.21 2.08
N ALA A 254 -15.82 -11.71 2.76
CA ALA A 254 -17.22 -11.34 2.52
C ALA A 254 -18.05 -11.38 3.82
N PRO A 255 -18.93 -10.39 4.05
CA PRO A 255 -19.03 -9.15 3.28
C PRO A 255 -17.89 -8.18 3.63
N ALA A 256 -17.23 -7.61 2.63
CA ALA A 256 -16.16 -6.63 2.82
C ALA A 256 -16.08 -5.67 1.63
N GLY A 257 -15.85 -4.39 1.91
CA GLY A 257 -15.47 -3.40 0.92
C GLY A 257 -13.98 -3.40 0.62
N HIS A 258 -13.53 -2.45 -0.21
CA HIS A 258 -12.11 -2.32 -0.61
C HIS A 258 -11.14 -2.25 0.59
N LEU A 259 -11.59 -1.71 1.72
CA LEU A 259 -10.78 -1.57 2.95
C LEU A 259 -10.93 -2.80 3.86
N VAL A 260 -10.55 -3.98 3.34
CA VAL A 260 -10.69 -5.28 4.04
C VAL A 260 -10.08 -5.24 5.44
N MET A 261 -8.94 -4.55 5.63
CA MET A 261 -8.26 -4.41 6.92
C MET A 261 -9.10 -3.67 7.98
N LEU A 262 -10.10 -2.87 7.54
CA LEU A 262 -11.01 -2.16 8.43
C LEU A 262 -12.35 -2.89 8.62
N ASP A 263 -12.78 -3.67 7.63
CA ASP A 263 -14.05 -4.40 7.68
C ASP A 263 -13.90 -5.80 8.27
N ARG A 264 -12.84 -6.49 7.90
CA ARG A 264 -12.58 -7.91 8.23
C ARG A 264 -11.11 -8.12 8.59
N PRO A 265 -10.60 -7.50 9.67
CA PRO A 265 -9.18 -7.59 10.04
C PRO A 265 -8.73 -9.03 10.31
N GLN A 266 -9.62 -9.91 10.81
CA GLN A 266 -9.29 -11.31 11.03
C GLN A 266 -9.00 -12.05 9.72
N ASP A 267 -9.78 -11.80 8.65
CA ASP A 267 -9.54 -12.44 7.35
C ASP A 267 -8.15 -12.06 6.78
N VAL A 268 -7.70 -10.82 7.04
CA VAL A 268 -6.34 -10.38 6.69
C VAL A 268 -5.28 -11.14 7.48
N VAL A 269 -5.49 -11.29 8.79
CA VAL A 269 -4.58 -12.06 9.67
C VAL A 269 -4.49 -13.50 9.23
N ASP A 270 -5.63 -14.14 8.97
CA ASP A 270 -5.70 -15.54 8.52
C ASP A 270 -5.01 -15.74 7.15
N ALA A 271 -5.11 -14.73 6.26
CA ALA A 271 -4.37 -14.74 5.00
C ALA A 271 -2.85 -14.66 5.23
N ILE A 272 -2.39 -13.80 6.15
CA ILE A 272 -0.96 -13.63 6.46
C ILE A 272 -0.38 -14.86 7.16
N LEU A 273 -1.11 -15.45 8.10
CA LEU A 273 -0.63 -16.61 8.86
C LEU A 273 -0.65 -17.90 8.06
N GLY A 274 -1.49 -17.97 7.02
CA GLY A 274 -1.61 -19.12 6.12
C GLY A 274 -0.73 -19.01 4.86
N THR A 275 0.06 -17.95 4.71
CA THR A 275 1.04 -17.74 3.66
C THR A 275 2.44 -17.95 4.20
#